data_5bf25ecff08563c3519ea111c83a77e5
#
_entry.id   5bf25ecff08563c3519ea111c83a77e5
#
_cell.length_a   1.000
_cell.length_b   1.000
_cell.length_c   1.000
_cell.angle_alpha   90.00
_cell.angle_beta   90.00
_cell.angle_gamma   90.00
#
_symmetry.space_group_name_H-M   'P 1'
#
loop_
_entity.id
_entity.type
_entity.pdbx_description
1 polymer ?
#
loop_
_entity_poly.entity_id
_entity_poly.type
_entity_poly.pdbx_seq_one_letter_code
_entity_poly.pdbx_strand_id
1 'polypeptide(L)'
;MSESGQPAGDMVNRGFITNRPATRPAATKSRARGGRTFIVTGLHRSGTSLVASVLRQVGIFMGTQINDLVHEDEAIAKMLIARDFPALTQLIRERDAAYGTWGFKFPMLAKPLEPADLDRFSDPHIIAPFRDPVSIAVRKTISEYQDSMRALRIAIDEQAAMVAFLEQAQCPSLLLSYEKSLVFPADFIDAILRFCDLPRSDALRDRLVRLIEPNRQDYIAQVRRHYGGVIDGMSNGHLHGWCCLTAVAEPVALDLYVDNQPVLTFAADLFRQDLLDAGFGTGHHGFAIDLAKLRLRSDSVIRIKVTGQGVELDNSGRPLATYGG
;
A
#
# COMPACT_ATOMS: atom_id res chain seq x y z
N MET A 1 -34.76 -4.64 42.92
CA MET A 1 -33.90 -3.51 43.22
C MET A 1 -32.56 -4.05 43.66
N SER A 2 -31.58 -4.04 42.76
CA SER A 2 -30.17 -4.15 43.09
C SER A 2 -29.41 -3.58 41.87
N GLU A 3 -29.18 -2.27 41.93
CA GLU A 3 -28.26 -1.57 41.06
C GLU A 3 -26.83 -1.96 41.45
N SER A 4 -26.19 -2.78 40.65
CA SER A 4 -24.74 -2.93 40.70
C SER A 4 -24.13 -1.81 39.83
N GLY A 5 -23.91 -0.65 40.44
CA GLY A 5 -23.11 0.43 39.89
C GLY A 5 -21.69 -0.06 39.68
N GLN A 6 -21.31 -0.34 38.42
CA GLN A 6 -19.91 -0.34 38.05
C GLN A 6 -19.37 1.09 38.17
N PRO A 7 -18.22 1.29 38.84
CA PRO A 7 -17.60 2.61 38.86
C PRO A 7 -17.30 3.04 37.41
N ALA A 8 -17.64 4.27 37.08
CA ALA A 8 -17.24 4.93 35.83
C ALA A 8 -15.70 5.06 35.82
N GLY A 9 -15.03 3.96 35.51
CA GLY A 9 -13.61 3.99 35.20
C GLY A 9 -13.40 4.88 33.97
N ASP A 10 -12.35 5.70 34.01
CA ASP A 10 -11.95 6.59 32.94
C ASP A 10 -12.17 5.96 31.55
N MET A 11 -13.22 6.41 30.85
CA MET A 11 -13.49 5.97 29.47
C MET A 11 -12.51 6.66 28.51
N VAL A 12 -11.22 6.33 28.64
CA VAL A 12 -10.20 6.82 27.72
C VAL A 12 -10.31 6.06 26.41
N ASN A 13 -10.58 6.77 25.33
CA ASN A 13 -10.54 6.20 23.97
C ASN A 13 -9.10 5.83 23.61
N ARG A 14 -8.75 4.55 23.72
CA ARG A 14 -7.44 3.99 23.40
C ARG A 14 -7.26 3.61 21.94
N GLY A 15 -8.30 3.77 21.11
CA GLY A 15 -8.23 3.68 19.66
C GLY A 15 -8.25 2.26 19.09
N PHE A 16 -8.95 1.33 19.73
CA PHE A 16 -9.16 0.01 19.12
C PHE A 16 -10.56 -0.52 19.38
N ILE A 17 -11.05 -1.32 18.42
CA ILE A 17 -12.30 -2.08 18.50
C ILE A 17 -11.98 -3.53 18.19
N THR A 18 -12.41 -4.46 19.04
CA THR A 18 -12.34 -5.89 18.75
C THR A 18 -13.74 -6.38 18.41
N ASN A 19 -13.92 -6.87 17.19
CA ASN A 19 -15.14 -7.54 16.76
C ASN A 19 -14.91 -9.05 16.74
N ARG A 20 -15.72 -9.78 17.52
CA ARG A 20 -15.73 -11.25 17.53
C ARG A 20 -17.15 -11.69 17.21
N PRO A 21 -17.46 -12.04 15.97
CA PRO A 21 -18.78 -12.54 15.62
C PRO A 21 -19.12 -13.76 16.44
N ALA A 22 -20.37 -13.85 16.88
CA ALA A 22 -20.83 -14.88 17.85
C ALA A 22 -20.70 -16.31 17.33
N THR A 23 -20.79 -16.51 16.02
CA THR A 23 -20.56 -17.81 15.35
C THR A 23 -20.23 -17.58 13.89
N ARG A 24 -19.02 -17.91 13.49
CA ARG A 24 -18.79 -18.32 12.10
C ARG A 24 -19.18 -19.80 12.03
N PRO A 25 -20.10 -20.23 11.13
CA PRO A 25 -20.30 -21.65 10.90
C PRO A 25 -18.92 -22.25 10.59
N ALA A 26 -18.52 -23.26 11.36
CA ALA A 26 -17.24 -23.91 11.15
C ALA A 26 -17.19 -24.33 9.68
N ALA A 27 -16.33 -23.68 8.89
CA ALA A 27 -16.00 -24.18 7.56
C ALA A 27 -15.57 -25.64 7.74
N THR A 28 -16.33 -26.53 7.15
CA THR A 28 -16.35 -27.99 7.43
C THR A 28 -15.10 -28.71 6.94
N LYS A 29 -14.01 -28.01 6.64
CA LYS A 29 -12.78 -28.61 6.14
C LYS A 29 -11.55 -28.01 6.86
N SER A 30 -10.87 -28.92 7.60
CA SER A 30 -9.50 -28.77 8.12
C SER A 30 -9.32 -28.06 9.47
N ARG A 31 -10.06 -28.46 10.50
CA ARG A 31 -9.64 -28.26 11.91
C ARG A 31 -8.54 -29.23 12.37
N ALA A 32 -7.89 -29.94 11.45
CA ALA A 32 -6.95 -30.99 11.82
C ALA A 32 -5.58 -30.47 12.36
N ARG A 33 -5.29 -29.16 12.24
CA ARG A 33 -4.05 -28.57 12.82
C ARG A 33 -4.40 -27.13 13.21
N GLY A 34 -4.70 -26.85 14.43
CA GLY A 34 -5.04 -25.57 15.06
C GLY A 34 -4.29 -24.31 14.60
N GLY A 35 -4.10 -24.15 13.31
CA GLY A 35 -3.41 -23.02 12.67
C GLY A 35 -4.35 -21.82 12.51
N ARG A 36 -3.76 -20.63 12.42
CA ARG A 36 -4.48 -19.36 12.27
C ARG A 36 -3.79 -18.50 11.21
N THR A 37 -4.60 -17.82 10.37
CA THR A 37 -4.07 -16.86 9.39
C THR A 37 -4.37 -15.44 9.82
N PHE A 38 -3.34 -14.64 10.09
CA PHE A 38 -3.47 -13.22 10.35
C PHE A 38 -3.41 -12.42 9.05
N ILE A 39 -4.46 -11.64 8.79
CA ILE A 39 -4.59 -10.82 7.59
C ILE A 39 -4.50 -9.35 7.99
N VAL A 40 -3.41 -8.69 7.64
CA VAL A 40 -3.24 -7.26 7.86
C VAL A 40 -3.70 -6.51 6.62
N THR A 41 -4.80 -5.77 6.74
CA THR A 41 -5.39 -5.00 5.64
C THR A 41 -5.81 -3.61 6.10
N GLY A 42 -6.09 -2.73 5.18
CA GLY A 42 -6.48 -1.34 5.42
C GLY A 42 -6.20 -0.52 4.17
N LEU A 43 -6.43 0.77 4.22
CA LEU A 43 -6.05 1.64 3.12
C LEU A 43 -4.54 1.75 2.99
N HIS A 44 -4.08 2.08 1.79
CA HIS A 44 -2.71 2.55 1.63
C HIS A 44 -2.44 3.71 2.59
N ARG A 45 -1.27 3.73 3.22
CA ARG A 45 -0.85 4.78 4.19
C ARG A 45 -1.62 4.78 5.52
N SER A 46 -2.41 3.76 5.83
CA SER A 46 -3.15 3.68 7.12
C SER A 46 -2.36 3.06 8.28
N GLY A 47 -1.11 2.63 8.05
CA GLY A 47 -0.29 2.01 9.11
C GLY A 47 -0.21 0.48 9.06
N THR A 48 -0.66 -0.15 7.97
CA THR A 48 -0.58 -1.62 7.79
C THR A 48 0.84 -2.18 7.92
N SER A 49 1.86 -1.43 7.46
CA SER A 49 3.27 -1.83 7.61
C SER A 49 3.72 -1.88 9.07
N LEU A 50 3.24 -0.97 9.91
CA LEU A 50 3.53 -1.00 11.35
C LEU A 50 2.98 -2.28 11.99
N VAL A 51 1.72 -2.63 11.71
CA VAL A 51 1.09 -3.85 12.23
C VAL A 51 1.84 -5.10 11.75
N ALA A 52 2.18 -5.18 10.47
CA ALA A 52 2.94 -6.29 9.91
C ALA A 52 4.34 -6.41 10.54
N SER A 53 5.01 -5.29 10.79
CA SER A 53 6.30 -5.25 11.50
C SER A 53 6.18 -5.80 12.92
N VAL A 54 5.13 -5.43 13.67
CA VAL A 54 4.86 -5.97 15.01
C VAL A 54 4.72 -7.48 14.97
N LEU A 55 3.89 -8.03 14.07
CA LEU A 55 3.68 -9.48 13.95
C LEU A 55 4.97 -10.22 13.59
N ARG A 56 5.80 -9.66 12.71
CA ARG A 56 7.11 -10.25 12.37
C ARG A 56 8.07 -10.27 13.56
N GLN A 57 8.13 -9.18 14.33
CA GLN A 57 9.01 -9.08 15.49
C GLN A 57 8.66 -10.08 16.61
N VAL A 58 7.43 -10.59 16.62
CA VAL A 58 7.01 -11.65 17.54
C VAL A 58 7.09 -13.06 16.92
N GLY A 59 7.70 -13.19 15.74
CA GLY A 59 7.99 -14.48 15.10
C GLY A 59 6.88 -15.03 14.21
N ILE A 60 5.83 -14.26 13.91
CA ILE A 60 4.83 -14.66 12.92
C ILE A 60 5.42 -14.52 11.52
N PHE A 61 5.41 -15.61 10.74
CA PHE A 61 5.76 -15.55 9.33
C PHE A 61 4.73 -14.71 8.56
N MET A 62 5.16 -13.61 7.95
CA MET A 62 4.29 -12.65 7.26
C MET A 62 4.46 -12.68 5.74
N GLY A 63 4.98 -13.80 5.21
CA GLY A 63 5.19 -14.00 3.78
C GLY A 63 6.52 -13.48 3.25
N THR A 64 6.69 -13.64 1.95
CA THR A 64 7.86 -13.14 1.21
C THR A 64 7.67 -11.66 0.90
N GLN A 65 8.69 -10.85 1.19
CA GLN A 65 8.61 -9.39 1.10
C GLN A 65 9.16 -8.88 -0.22
N ILE A 66 8.52 -7.83 -0.75
CA ILE A 66 9.08 -7.03 -1.85
C ILE A 66 10.20 -6.13 -1.29
N ASN A 67 10.00 -5.54 -0.11
CA ASN A 67 11.02 -4.80 0.62
C ASN A 67 10.71 -4.75 2.13
N ASP A 68 11.75 -4.51 2.94
CA ASP A 68 11.66 -4.51 4.40
C ASP A 68 10.78 -3.40 4.99
N LEU A 69 10.44 -2.37 4.23
CA LEU A 69 9.63 -1.25 4.70
C LEU A 69 8.14 -1.45 4.44
N VAL A 70 7.79 -2.16 3.37
CA VAL A 70 6.39 -2.33 2.96
C VAL A 70 5.78 -3.58 3.57
N HIS A 71 6.57 -4.63 3.79
CA HIS A 71 6.15 -5.90 4.38
C HIS A 71 4.99 -6.58 3.61
N GLU A 72 4.90 -6.40 2.30
CA GLU A 72 3.91 -7.08 1.47
C GLU A 72 4.41 -8.46 1.05
N ASP A 73 3.48 -9.41 1.01
CA ASP A 73 3.74 -10.75 0.51
C ASP A 73 3.62 -10.75 -1.01
N GLU A 74 4.75 -10.81 -1.70
CA GLU A 74 4.80 -10.74 -3.16
C GLU A 74 4.00 -11.87 -3.83
N ALA A 75 4.09 -13.09 -3.29
CA ALA A 75 3.43 -14.25 -3.88
C ALA A 75 1.90 -14.11 -3.76
N ILE A 76 1.39 -13.79 -2.57
CA ILE A 76 -0.04 -13.56 -2.36
C ILE A 76 -0.52 -12.34 -3.15
N ALA A 77 0.23 -11.25 -3.18
CA ALA A 77 -0.14 -10.05 -3.91
C ALA A 77 -0.34 -10.33 -5.41
N LYS A 78 0.60 -11.04 -6.04
CA LYS A 78 0.49 -11.45 -7.46
C LYS A 78 -0.76 -12.28 -7.72
N MET A 79 -1.04 -13.28 -6.88
CA MET A 79 -2.19 -14.17 -7.04
C MET A 79 -3.52 -13.44 -6.82
N LEU A 80 -3.60 -12.54 -5.83
CA LEU A 80 -4.79 -11.73 -5.57
C LEU A 80 -5.08 -10.75 -6.72
N ILE A 81 -4.06 -10.06 -7.23
CA ILE A 81 -4.19 -9.12 -8.35
C ILE A 81 -4.63 -9.86 -9.61
N ALA A 82 -4.05 -11.03 -9.89
CA ALA A 82 -4.40 -11.88 -11.03
C ALA A 82 -5.72 -12.64 -10.83
N ARG A 83 -6.30 -12.63 -9.61
CA ARG A 83 -7.45 -13.47 -9.21
C ARG A 83 -7.21 -14.97 -9.45
N ASP A 84 -5.96 -15.41 -9.31
CA ASP A 84 -5.60 -16.83 -9.43
C ASP A 84 -5.86 -17.55 -8.09
N PHE A 85 -7.13 -17.83 -7.86
CA PHE A 85 -7.58 -18.51 -6.63
C PHE A 85 -7.13 -19.97 -6.52
N PRO A 86 -6.97 -20.76 -7.61
CA PRO A 86 -6.34 -22.07 -7.51
C PRO A 86 -4.92 -22.03 -6.96
N ALA A 87 -4.05 -21.20 -7.53
CA ALA A 87 -2.67 -21.03 -7.05
C ALA A 87 -2.64 -20.47 -5.62
N LEU A 88 -3.48 -19.48 -5.28
CA LEU A 88 -3.63 -18.97 -3.93
C LEU A 88 -4.00 -20.08 -2.93
N THR A 89 -4.97 -20.93 -3.27
CA THR A 89 -5.39 -22.05 -2.40
C THR A 89 -4.27 -23.04 -2.17
N GLN A 90 -3.45 -23.33 -3.19
CA GLN A 90 -2.30 -24.20 -3.06
C GLN A 90 -1.24 -23.59 -2.14
N LEU A 91 -0.90 -22.31 -2.33
CA LEU A 91 0.07 -21.59 -1.47
C LEU A 91 -0.39 -21.54 -0.01
N ILE A 92 -1.69 -21.32 0.25
CA ILE A 92 -2.26 -21.35 1.60
C ILE A 92 -2.02 -22.72 2.25
N ARG A 93 -2.28 -23.82 1.56
CA ARG A 93 -2.05 -25.19 2.08
C ARG A 93 -0.58 -25.44 2.41
N GLU A 94 0.33 -24.98 1.57
CA GLU A 94 1.78 -25.09 1.80
C GLU A 94 2.19 -24.32 3.05
N ARG A 95 1.69 -23.11 3.25
CA ARG A 95 1.97 -22.30 4.43
C ARG A 95 1.35 -22.84 5.70
N ASP A 96 0.11 -23.32 5.64
CA ASP A 96 -0.54 -24.00 6.76
C ASP A 96 0.27 -25.21 7.20
N ALA A 97 0.83 -25.99 6.26
CA ALA A 97 1.67 -27.12 6.56
C ALA A 97 3.04 -26.74 7.15
N ALA A 98 3.63 -25.64 6.65
CA ALA A 98 4.96 -25.21 7.05
C ALA A 98 4.99 -24.46 8.37
N TYR A 99 4.00 -23.59 8.62
CA TYR A 99 4.03 -22.64 9.73
C TYR A 99 2.91 -22.85 10.75
N GLY A 100 1.81 -23.52 10.38
CA GLY A 100 0.60 -23.61 11.19
C GLY A 100 -0.07 -22.25 11.36
N THR A 101 0.53 -21.35 12.14
CA THR A 101 0.09 -19.97 12.29
C THR A 101 1.00 -19.03 11.50
N TRP A 102 0.43 -18.24 10.62
CA TRP A 102 1.14 -17.31 9.75
C TRP A 102 0.25 -16.13 9.39
N GLY A 103 0.77 -15.18 8.64
CA GLY A 103 0.00 -14.05 8.18
C GLY A 103 0.54 -13.44 6.89
N PHE A 104 -0.18 -12.47 6.38
CA PHE A 104 0.25 -11.64 5.27
C PHE A 104 -0.34 -10.23 5.38
N LYS A 105 0.29 -9.30 4.70
CA LYS A 105 -0.23 -7.95 4.55
C LYS A 105 -0.62 -7.72 3.10
N PHE A 106 -1.85 -7.25 2.90
CA PHE A 106 -2.34 -6.78 1.61
C PHE A 106 -3.26 -5.57 1.80
N PRO A 107 -2.80 -4.34 1.49
CA PRO A 107 -3.66 -3.17 1.52
C PRO A 107 -4.82 -3.31 0.54
N MET A 108 -6.00 -2.74 0.89
CA MET A 108 -7.19 -2.78 0.02
C MET A 108 -7.69 -4.18 -0.32
N LEU A 109 -7.62 -5.12 0.62
CA LEU A 109 -8.06 -6.51 0.43
C LEU A 109 -9.49 -6.64 -0.12
N ALA A 110 -10.38 -5.72 0.25
CA ALA A 110 -11.75 -5.67 -0.22
C ALA A 110 -11.92 -5.45 -1.75
N LYS A 111 -10.85 -5.11 -2.47
CA LYS A 111 -10.90 -4.97 -3.94
C LYS A 111 -10.77 -6.33 -4.67
N PRO A 112 -9.77 -7.19 -4.34
CA PRO A 112 -9.60 -8.48 -5.01
C PRO A 112 -10.41 -9.62 -4.40
N LEU A 113 -10.81 -9.54 -3.12
CA LEU A 113 -11.52 -10.61 -2.40
C LEU A 113 -12.94 -10.20 -2.02
N GLU A 114 -13.85 -11.15 -2.21
CA GLU A 114 -15.16 -11.12 -1.58
C GLU A 114 -15.09 -11.67 -0.14
N PRO A 115 -15.99 -11.30 0.78
CA PRO A 115 -16.00 -11.83 2.14
C PRO A 115 -16.00 -13.37 2.23
N ALA A 116 -16.67 -14.05 1.28
CA ALA A 116 -16.71 -15.50 1.19
C ALA A 116 -15.34 -16.14 0.84
N ASP A 117 -14.46 -15.42 0.16
CA ASP A 117 -13.12 -15.93 -0.16
C ASP A 117 -12.24 -16.12 1.06
N LEU A 118 -12.59 -15.50 2.18
CA LEU A 118 -11.90 -15.70 3.46
C LEU A 118 -11.99 -17.14 3.97
N ASP A 119 -12.95 -17.93 3.47
CA ASP A 119 -13.09 -19.38 3.80
C ASP A 119 -11.93 -20.23 3.24
N ARG A 120 -11.11 -19.66 2.37
CA ARG A 120 -9.88 -20.30 1.87
C ARG A 120 -8.78 -20.37 2.93
N PHE A 121 -8.80 -19.43 3.90
CA PHE A 121 -7.78 -19.30 4.93
C PHE A 121 -8.16 -20.07 6.20
N SER A 122 -7.17 -20.60 6.88
CA SER A 122 -7.36 -21.32 8.15
C SER A 122 -7.57 -20.34 9.29
N ASP A 123 -8.73 -20.38 9.93
CA ASP A 123 -9.15 -19.51 11.04
C ASP A 123 -8.71 -18.05 10.83
N PRO A 124 -9.20 -17.35 9.78
CA PRO A 124 -8.72 -16.02 9.44
C PRO A 124 -9.08 -14.99 10.51
N HIS A 125 -8.09 -14.18 10.87
CA HIS A 125 -8.20 -13.06 11.79
C HIS A 125 -7.70 -11.79 11.10
N ILE A 126 -8.55 -10.77 11.03
CA ILE A 126 -8.22 -9.51 10.33
C ILE A 126 -7.73 -8.47 11.32
N ILE A 127 -6.63 -7.79 10.98
CA ILE A 127 -6.17 -6.61 11.70
C ILE A 127 -6.17 -5.43 10.73
N ALA A 128 -7.03 -4.44 11.02
CA ALA A 128 -7.28 -3.33 10.13
C ALA A 128 -6.96 -2.00 10.81
N PRO A 129 -5.79 -1.38 10.55
CA PRO A 129 -5.53 -0.02 10.97
C PRO A 129 -6.31 0.97 10.09
N PHE A 130 -6.99 1.89 10.77
CA PHE A 130 -7.66 3.06 10.20
C PHE A 130 -6.82 4.30 10.50
N ARG A 131 -6.83 5.22 9.59
CA ARG A 131 -6.15 6.50 9.70
C ARG A 131 -7.09 7.63 9.30
N ASP A 132 -6.86 8.81 9.85
CA ASP A 132 -7.56 10.02 9.44
C ASP A 132 -7.54 10.20 7.91
N PRO A 133 -8.71 10.34 7.25
CA PRO A 133 -8.80 10.44 5.79
C PRO A 133 -8.04 11.66 5.24
N VAL A 134 -7.99 12.77 5.97
CA VAL A 134 -7.23 13.96 5.56
C VAL A 134 -5.73 13.63 5.53
N SER A 135 -5.23 12.96 6.55
CA SER A 135 -3.84 12.51 6.59
C SER A 135 -3.48 11.55 5.45
N ILE A 136 -4.41 10.67 5.05
CA ILE A 136 -4.24 9.79 3.89
C ILE A 136 -4.23 10.61 2.59
N ALA A 137 -5.17 11.54 2.43
CA ALA A 137 -5.28 12.39 1.26
C ALA A 137 -4.02 13.25 1.05
N VAL A 138 -3.56 13.92 2.08
CA VAL A 138 -2.30 14.70 2.05
C VAL A 138 -1.12 13.82 1.64
N ARG A 139 -1.02 12.60 2.18
CA ARG A 139 0.05 11.67 1.79
C ARG A 139 -0.06 11.22 0.33
N LYS A 140 -1.27 10.97 -0.18
CA LYS A 140 -1.50 10.65 -1.60
C LYS A 140 -1.17 11.84 -2.48
N THR A 141 -1.57 13.05 -2.11
CA THR A 141 -1.18 14.29 -2.83
C THR A 141 0.34 14.41 -2.92
N ILE A 142 1.08 14.15 -1.83
CA ILE A 142 2.54 14.24 -1.80
C ILE A 142 3.22 13.09 -2.57
N SER A 143 2.68 11.87 -2.55
CA SER A 143 3.35 10.68 -3.08
C SER A 143 2.83 10.20 -4.44
N GLU A 144 1.62 10.58 -4.82
CA GLU A 144 0.90 10.07 -5.99
C GLU A 144 0.34 11.18 -6.88
N TYR A 145 0.64 12.46 -6.55
CA TYR A 145 0.28 13.66 -7.34
C TYR A 145 -1.23 13.87 -7.52
N GLN A 146 -2.05 13.28 -6.67
CA GLN A 146 -3.50 13.42 -6.76
C GLN A 146 -3.98 14.77 -6.22
N ASP A 147 -5.06 15.31 -6.81
CA ASP A 147 -5.80 16.42 -6.20
C ASP A 147 -6.26 16.06 -4.79
N SER A 148 -6.05 16.95 -3.82
CA SER A 148 -6.28 16.67 -2.40
C SER A 148 -7.75 16.40 -2.06
N MET A 149 -8.70 17.09 -2.70
CA MET A 149 -10.12 16.85 -2.46
C MET A 149 -10.58 15.53 -3.08
N ARG A 150 -10.07 15.20 -4.27
CA ARG A 150 -10.29 13.90 -4.89
C ARG A 150 -9.68 12.77 -4.06
N ALA A 151 -8.43 12.93 -3.59
CA ALA A 151 -7.77 11.97 -2.72
C ALA A 151 -8.52 11.76 -1.39
N LEU A 152 -9.09 12.83 -0.81
CA LEU A 152 -9.92 12.76 0.39
C LEU A 152 -11.21 11.97 0.14
N ARG A 153 -11.91 12.24 -0.95
CA ARG A 153 -13.13 11.51 -1.33
C ARG A 153 -12.82 10.01 -1.49
N ILE A 154 -11.78 9.68 -2.25
CA ILE A 154 -11.34 8.30 -2.44
C ILE A 154 -11.02 7.63 -1.10
N ALA A 155 -10.32 8.31 -0.19
CA ALA A 155 -9.97 7.74 1.11
C ALA A 155 -11.23 7.44 1.97
N ILE A 156 -12.24 8.31 1.92
CA ILE A 156 -13.51 8.10 2.62
C ILE A 156 -14.27 6.90 2.03
N ASP A 157 -14.40 6.85 0.70
CA ASP A 157 -15.11 5.76 0.00
C ASP A 157 -14.41 4.40 0.25
N GLU A 158 -13.08 4.37 0.21
CA GLU A 158 -12.29 3.17 0.50
C GLU A 158 -12.42 2.72 1.96
N GLN A 159 -12.51 3.66 2.92
CA GLN A 159 -12.78 3.30 4.32
C GLN A 159 -14.18 2.73 4.50
N ALA A 160 -15.19 3.32 3.86
CA ALA A 160 -16.55 2.81 3.89
C ALA A 160 -16.63 1.39 3.30
N ALA A 161 -15.99 1.15 2.16
CA ALA A 161 -15.90 -0.17 1.54
C ALA A 161 -15.21 -1.20 2.46
N MET A 162 -14.16 -0.79 3.17
CA MET A 162 -13.47 -1.65 4.14
C MET A 162 -14.38 -2.02 5.31
N VAL A 163 -15.15 -1.06 5.84
CA VAL A 163 -16.12 -1.34 6.92
C VAL A 163 -17.17 -2.33 6.43
N ALA A 164 -17.77 -2.11 5.25
CA ALA A 164 -18.75 -3.02 4.68
C ALA A 164 -18.20 -4.43 4.45
N PHE A 165 -16.95 -4.54 4.00
CA PHE A 165 -16.26 -5.83 3.88
C PHE A 165 -16.10 -6.53 5.24
N LEU A 166 -15.66 -5.80 6.28
CA LEU A 166 -15.47 -6.34 7.63
C LEU A 166 -16.77 -6.78 8.29
N GLU A 167 -17.88 -6.07 8.06
CA GLU A 167 -19.21 -6.45 8.54
C GLU A 167 -19.68 -7.79 7.94
N GLN A 168 -19.38 -8.02 6.67
CA GLN A 168 -19.76 -9.24 5.95
C GLN A 168 -18.78 -10.39 6.16
N ALA A 169 -17.54 -10.12 6.51
CA ALA A 169 -16.46 -11.11 6.62
C ALA A 169 -16.70 -12.19 7.70
N GLN A 170 -17.52 -11.89 8.69
CA GLN A 170 -17.90 -12.82 9.78
C GLN A 170 -16.70 -13.54 10.43
N CYS A 171 -15.55 -12.88 10.51
CA CYS A 171 -14.35 -13.38 11.17
C CYS A 171 -13.87 -12.42 12.25
N PRO A 172 -13.10 -12.90 13.24
CA PRO A 172 -12.52 -12.02 14.26
C PRO A 172 -11.73 -10.89 13.61
N SER A 173 -11.98 -9.65 14.04
CA SER A 173 -11.29 -8.48 13.52
C SER A 173 -10.91 -7.50 14.63
N LEU A 174 -9.71 -6.93 14.49
CA LEU A 174 -9.18 -5.88 15.34
C LEU A 174 -9.03 -4.62 14.49
N LEU A 175 -9.81 -3.59 14.80
CA LEU A 175 -9.74 -2.28 14.17
C LEU A 175 -8.89 -1.37 15.06
N LEU A 176 -7.93 -0.67 14.47
CA LEU A 176 -6.94 0.14 15.18
C LEU A 176 -6.93 1.57 14.62
N SER A 177 -6.90 2.58 15.47
CA SER A 177 -6.65 3.96 15.08
C SER A 177 -5.14 4.20 15.04
N TYR A 178 -4.62 4.57 13.85
CA TYR A 178 -3.21 4.92 13.69
C TYR A 178 -2.82 6.14 14.54
N GLU A 179 -3.65 7.18 14.59
CA GLU A 179 -3.38 8.37 15.37
C GLU A 179 -3.28 8.04 16.87
N LYS A 180 -4.15 7.17 17.36
CA LYS A 180 -4.11 6.75 18.76
C LYS A 180 -2.91 5.85 19.08
N SER A 181 -2.36 5.13 18.10
CA SER A 181 -1.12 4.37 18.30
C SER A 181 0.07 5.26 18.66
N LEU A 182 0.07 6.50 18.16
CA LEU A 182 1.11 7.49 18.48
C LEU A 182 0.95 8.08 19.89
N VAL A 183 -0.27 8.13 20.42
CA VAL A 183 -0.60 8.67 21.73
C VAL A 183 -0.52 7.61 22.83
N PHE A 184 -0.97 6.39 22.50
CA PHE A 184 -1.04 5.25 23.41
C PHE A 184 -0.32 4.03 22.82
N PRO A 185 1.00 4.13 22.59
CA PRO A 185 1.75 3.07 21.89
C PRO A 185 1.75 1.73 22.63
N ALA A 186 1.80 1.74 23.94
CA ALA A 186 1.75 0.51 24.74
C ALA A 186 0.39 -0.20 24.62
N ASP A 187 -0.71 0.55 24.68
CA ASP A 187 -2.05 -0.01 24.55
C ASP A 187 -2.29 -0.58 23.13
N PHE A 188 -1.75 0.09 22.12
CA PHE A 188 -1.80 -0.38 20.73
C PHE A 188 -1.09 -1.74 20.57
N ILE A 189 0.12 -1.87 21.11
CA ILE A 189 0.88 -3.14 21.10
C ILE A 189 0.13 -4.21 21.89
N ASP A 190 -0.34 -3.88 23.09
CA ASP A 190 -1.07 -4.83 23.94
C ASP A 190 -2.38 -5.30 23.28
N ALA A 191 -3.07 -4.44 22.54
CA ALA A 191 -4.27 -4.82 21.78
C ALA A 191 -3.93 -5.85 20.68
N ILE A 192 -2.85 -5.66 19.92
CA ILE A 192 -2.39 -6.61 18.90
C ILE A 192 -2.00 -7.94 19.55
N LEU A 193 -1.14 -7.92 20.58
CA LEU A 193 -0.68 -9.13 21.24
C LEU A 193 -1.84 -9.92 21.85
N ARG A 194 -2.81 -9.24 22.46
CA ARG A 194 -4.00 -9.85 23.04
C ARG A 194 -4.92 -10.46 21.97
N PHE A 195 -5.11 -9.77 20.87
CA PHE A 195 -5.94 -10.24 19.76
C PHE A 195 -5.35 -11.50 19.10
N CYS A 196 -4.03 -11.55 19.00
CA CYS A 196 -3.30 -12.66 18.39
C CYS A 196 -3.00 -13.81 19.36
N ASP A 197 -3.42 -13.73 20.63
CA ASP A 197 -3.11 -14.68 21.71
C ASP A 197 -1.59 -14.90 21.88
N LEU A 198 -0.80 -13.83 21.71
CA LEU A 198 0.65 -13.86 21.81
C LEU A 198 1.14 -13.56 23.24
N PRO A 199 2.33 -14.08 23.61
CA PRO A 199 2.94 -13.79 24.92
C PRO A 199 3.09 -12.28 25.14
N ARG A 200 2.88 -11.85 26.38
CA ARG A 200 3.01 -10.44 26.79
C ARG A 200 3.99 -10.34 27.95
N SER A 201 5.01 -9.52 27.76
CA SER A 201 5.91 -9.11 28.83
C SER A 201 6.25 -7.64 28.63
N ASP A 202 6.62 -6.96 29.71
CA ASP A 202 7.01 -5.54 29.63
C ASP A 202 8.20 -5.34 28.68
N ALA A 203 9.21 -6.20 28.75
CA ALA A 203 10.38 -6.14 27.88
C ALA A 203 10.02 -6.32 26.39
N LEU A 204 9.08 -7.22 26.06
CA LEU A 204 8.59 -7.40 24.69
C LEU A 204 7.81 -6.16 24.24
N ARG A 205 6.88 -5.67 25.07
CA ARG A 205 6.09 -4.48 24.79
C ARG A 205 6.98 -3.27 24.54
N ASP A 206 7.96 -3.00 25.39
CA ASP A 206 8.89 -1.86 25.27
C ASP A 206 9.74 -1.96 23.98
N ARG A 207 10.13 -3.17 23.58
CA ARG A 207 10.80 -3.39 22.30
C ARG A 207 9.89 -3.07 21.12
N LEU A 208 8.63 -3.50 21.14
CA LEU A 208 7.67 -3.29 20.07
C LEU A 208 7.20 -1.84 19.98
N VAL A 209 7.06 -1.15 21.11
CA VAL A 209 6.73 0.29 21.16
C VAL A 209 7.74 1.12 20.38
N ARG A 210 9.03 0.75 20.38
CA ARG A 210 10.08 1.43 19.59
C ARG A 210 9.87 1.33 18.08
N LEU A 211 9.00 0.45 17.58
CA LEU A 211 8.61 0.42 16.16
C LEU A 211 7.64 1.55 15.80
N ILE A 212 7.00 2.17 16.80
CA ILE A 212 6.02 3.24 16.62
C ILE A 212 6.76 4.57 16.64
N GLU A 213 7.40 4.88 15.52
CA GLU A 213 8.11 6.14 15.34
C GLU A 213 7.26 7.09 14.49
N PRO A 214 6.84 8.26 15.05
CA PRO A 214 6.16 9.26 14.24
C PRO A 214 7.13 9.84 13.21
N ASN A 215 6.67 9.96 11.97
CA ASN A 215 7.42 10.63 10.89
C ASN A 215 8.82 10.05 10.60
N ARG A 216 8.95 8.72 10.54
CA ARG A 216 10.21 8.09 10.11
C ARG A 216 10.72 8.71 8.82
N GLN A 217 11.83 9.45 8.89
CA GLN A 217 12.38 10.21 7.78
C GLN A 217 12.88 9.28 6.63
N ASP A 218 13.44 8.13 6.98
CA ASP A 218 13.85 7.09 6.02
C ASP A 218 12.66 6.56 5.21
N TYR A 219 11.54 6.26 5.88
CA TYR A 219 10.31 5.84 5.22
C TYR A 219 9.71 6.98 4.37
N ILE A 220 9.70 8.22 4.88
CA ILE A 220 9.20 9.38 4.13
C ILE A 220 10.06 9.61 2.89
N ALA A 221 11.37 9.54 3.01
CA ALA A 221 12.30 9.74 1.89
C ALA A 221 12.12 8.68 0.78
N GLN A 222 11.91 7.40 1.17
CA GLN A 222 11.75 6.30 0.20
C GLN A 222 10.39 6.29 -0.49
N VAL A 223 9.32 6.77 0.16
CA VAL A 223 7.98 6.84 -0.44
C VAL A 223 7.66 8.21 -1.03
N ARG A 224 8.54 9.18 -0.86
CA ARG A 224 8.40 10.52 -1.42
C ARG A 224 8.94 10.51 -2.84
N ARG A 225 8.07 10.30 -3.81
CA ARG A 225 8.41 10.62 -5.20
C ARG A 225 8.30 12.13 -5.34
N HIS A 226 9.42 12.78 -5.60
CA HIS A 226 9.42 14.22 -5.92
C HIS A 226 8.90 14.47 -7.34
N TYR A 227 9.06 13.50 -8.23
CA TYR A 227 8.62 13.54 -9.61
C TYR A 227 7.92 12.24 -9.97
N GLY A 228 6.78 12.33 -10.67
CA GLY A 228 6.12 11.22 -11.34
C GLY A 228 6.26 11.42 -12.84
N GLY A 229 6.50 10.35 -13.58
CA GLY A 229 6.58 10.45 -15.02
C GLY A 229 6.94 9.13 -15.67
N VAL A 230 6.46 8.95 -16.89
CA VAL A 230 6.66 7.72 -17.67
C VAL A 230 6.85 8.07 -19.15
N ILE A 231 7.65 7.28 -19.83
CA ILE A 231 7.70 7.24 -21.30
C ILE A 231 6.61 6.26 -21.73
N ASP A 232 5.55 6.76 -22.38
CA ASP A 232 4.42 5.94 -22.83
C ASP A 232 4.78 5.07 -24.03
N GLY A 233 5.54 5.63 -25.01
CA GLY A 233 5.94 4.95 -26.23
C GLY A 233 6.09 5.90 -27.41
N MET A 234 6.21 5.33 -28.62
CA MET A 234 6.32 6.09 -29.86
C MET A 234 5.05 6.02 -30.70
N SER A 235 4.64 7.16 -31.26
CA SER A 235 3.64 7.23 -32.32
C SER A 235 3.97 8.34 -33.30
N ASN A 236 3.76 8.11 -34.60
CA ASN A 236 3.99 9.07 -35.66
C ASN A 236 5.41 9.72 -35.61
N GLY A 237 6.45 8.97 -35.25
CA GLY A 237 7.82 9.45 -35.13
C GLY A 237 8.12 10.29 -33.89
N HIS A 238 7.16 10.45 -33.00
CA HIS A 238 7.33 11.19 -31.75
C HIS A 238 7.35 10.22 -30.55
N LEU A 239 8.27 10.47 -29.63
CA LEU A 239 8.31 9.81 -28.33
C LEU A 239 7.41 10.58 -27.37
N HIS A 240 6.40 9.90 -26.83
CA HIS A 240 5.41 10.47 -25.94
C HIS A 240 5.64 10.03 -24.49
N GLY A 241 5.19 10.86 -23.58
CA GLY A 241 5.21 10.59 -22.16
C GLY A 241 4.69 11.76 -21.36
N TRP A 242 4.90 11.72 -20.06
CA TRP A 242 4.56 12.81 -19.17
C TRP A 242 5.49 12.86 -17.97
N CYS A 243 5.58 14.01 -17.32
CA CYS A 243 6.27 14.20 -16.05
C CYS A 243 5.64 15.36 -15.29
N CYS A 244 5.38 15.17 -14.00
CA CYS A 244 4.97 16.25 -13.12
C CYS A 244 5.76 16.23 -11.80
N LEU A 245 5.87 17.39 -11.18
CA LEU A 245 6.42 17.56 -9.84
C LEU A 245 5.28 17.61 -8.83
N THR A 246 5.45 16.94 -7.69
CA THR A 246 4.48 16.99 -6.59
C THR A 246 4.22 18.42 -6.14
N ALA A 247 2.95 18.78 -6.02
CA ALA A 247 2.49 20.08 -5.50
C ALA A 247 2.86 21.32 -6.32
N VAL A 248 3.36 21.18 -7.56
CA VAL A 248 3.65 22.31 -8.45
C VAL A 248 2.87 22.13 -9.75
N ALA A 249 2.10 23.15 -10.12
CA ALA A 249 1.35 23.18 -11.39
C ALA A 249 2.23 23.51 -12.61
N GLU A 250 3.48 23.84 -12.37
CA GLU A 250 4.43 24.27 -13.41
C GLU A 250 4.98 23.08 -14.21
N PRO A 251 5.22 23.27 -15.53
CA PRO A 251 5.87 22.27 -16.36
C PRO A 251 7.26 21.88 -15.85
N VAL A 252 7.57 20.58 -15.92
CA VAL A 252 8.87 20.05 -15.52
C VAL A 252 9.83 20.08 -16.70
N ALA A 253 11.05 20.62 -16.51
CA ALA A 253 12.12 20.52 -17.49
C ALA A 253 12.77 19.12 -17.46
N LEU A 254 12.94 18.54 -18.64
CA LEU A 254 13.46 17.19 -18.84
C LEU A 254 14.63 17.19 -19.81
N ASP A 255 15.61 16.32 -19.57
CA ASP A 255 16.77 16.11 -20.43
C ASP A 255 16.67 14.75 -21.14
N LEU A 256 16.74 14.75 -22.46
CA LEU A 256 16.87 13.55 -23.28
C LEU A 256 18.34 13.16 -23.42
N TYR A 257 18.63 11.91 -23.10
CA TYR A 257 19.93 11.28 -23.37
C TYR A 257 19.75 10.15 -24.40
N VAL A 258 20.68 10.05 -25.31
CA VAL A 258 20.81 8.93 -26.25
C VAL A 258 22.19 8.32 -26.06
N ASP A 259 22.23 7.00 -25.79
CA ASP A 259 23.47 6.27 -25.50
C ASP A 259 24.35 6.97 -24.45
N ASN A 260 23.66 7.47 -23.38
CA ASN A 260 24.20 8.26 -22.27
C ASN A 260 24.78 9.66 -22.65
N GLN A 261 24.60 10.12 -23.88
CA GLN A 261 24.97 11.49 -24.28
C GLN A 261 23.74 12.40 -24.17
N PRO A 262 23.84 13.58 -23.56
CA PRO A 262 22.75 14.56 -23.53
C PRO A 262 22.50 15.09 -24.94
N VAL A 263 21.23 15.14 -25.36
CA VAL A 263 20.82 15.52 -26.71
C VAL A 263 20.02 16.81 -26.71
N LEU A 264 19.02 16.91 -25.86
CA LEU A 264 18.19 18.12 -25.75
C LEU A 264 17.53 18.23 -24.37
N THR A 265 17.20 19.47 -23.99
CA THR A 265 16.30 19.76 -22.84
C THR A 265 14.96 20.28 -23.36
N PHE A 266 13.86 19.84 -22.77
CA PHE A 266 12.49 20.20 -23.16
C PHE A 266 11.59 20.28 -21.92
N ALA A 267 10.39 20.85 -22.09
CA ALA A 267 9.39 20.91 -21.02
C ALA A 267 8.30 19.85 -21.20
N ALA A 268 7.81 19.31 -20.10
CA ALA A 268 6.58 18.51 -20.07
C ALA A 268 5.40 19.45 -19.84
N ASP A 269 4.91 20.09 -20.91
CA ASP A 269 3.92 21.18 -20.86
C ASP A 269 2.69 20.94 -21.75
N LEU A 270 2.64 19.81 -22.46
CA LEU A 270 1.50 19.48 -23.30
C LEU A 270 0.31 19.05 -22.46
N PHE A 271 -0.87 19.59 -22.82
CA PHE A 271 -2.10 19.19 -22.19
C PHE A 271 -2.48 17.74 -22.55
N ARG A 272 -2.89 16.98 -21.51
CA ARG A 272 -3.42 15.62 -21.65
C ARG A 272 -4.64 15.46 -20.76
N GLN A 273 -5.78 15.13 -21.38
CA GLN A 273 -7.04 14.94 -20.66
C GLN A 273 -6.98 13.80 -19.65
N ASP A 274 -6.32 12.70 -19.99
CA ASP A 274 -6.15 11.55 -19.11
C ASP A 274 -5.36 11.88 -17.84
N LEU A 275 -4.37 12.78 -17.92
CA LEU A 275 -3.65 13.27 -16.75
C LEU A 275 -4.52 14.18 -15.87
N LEU A 276 -5.34 15.03 -16.48
CA LEU A 276 -6.30 15.85 -15.74
C LEU A 276 -7.34 14.97 -15.04
N ASP A 277 -7.90 14.00 -15.74
CA ASP A 277 -8.88 13.05 -15.20
C ASP A 277 -8.29 12.17 -14.11
N ALA A 278 -7.00 11.84 -14.21
CA ALA A 278 -6.25 11.15 -13.20
C ALA A 278 -5.87 12.03 -11.99
N GLY A 279 -6.09 13.36 -12.07
CA GLY A 279 -5.81 14.31 -11.00
C GLY A 279 -4.35 14.78 -10.93
N PHE A 280 -3.61 14.68 -12.05
CA PHE A 280 -2.26 15.22 -12.16
C PHE A 280 -2.31 16.72 -12.49
N GLY A 281 -2.35 17.56 -11.46
CA GLY A 281 -2.29 19.02 -11.57
C GLY A 281 -3.31 19.60 -12.55
N THR A 282 -2.82 20.40 -13.51
CA THR A 282 -3.62 21.04 -14.56
C THR A 282 -3.80 20.18 -15.82
N GLY A 283 -3.22 18.98 -15.85
CA GLY A 283 -3.12 18.15 -17.05
C GLY A 283 -2.02 18.58 -18.04
N HIS A 284 -1.35 19.73 -17.82
CA HIS A 284 -0.25 20.23 -18.64
C HIS A 284 1.09 19.65 -18.17
N HIS A 285 1.26 18.33 -18.34
CA HIS A 285 2.44 17.59 -17.91
C HIS A 285 2.90 16.56 -18.96
N GLY A 286 2.29 16.57 -20.15
CA GLY A 286 2.66 15.70 -21.25
C GLY A 286 3.88 16.23 -22.02
N PHE A 287 4.53 15.35 -22.78
CA PHE A 287 5.53 15.71 -23.78
C PHE A 287 5.41 14.86 -25.06
N ALA A 288 5.89 15.41 -26.16
CA ALA A 288 6.05 14.72 -27.43
C ALA A 288 7.34 15.20 -28.09
N ILE A 289 8.30 14.31 -28.28
CA ILE A 289 9.64 14.63 -28.83
C ILE A 289 9.74 14.05 -30.24
N ASP A 290 9.98 14.90 -31.25
CA ASP A 290 10.28 14.47 -32.61
C ASP A 290 11.70 13.86 -32.67
N LEU A 291 11.78 12.54 -32.74
CA LEU A 291 13.05 11.82 -32.83
C LEU A 291 13.56 11.66 -34.26
N ALA A 292 12.75 11.98 -35.28
CA ALA A 292 13.14 11.81 -36.69
C ALA A 292 14.37 12.65 -37.08
N LYS A 293 14.55 13.77 -36.39
CA LYS A 293 15.71 14.68 -36.61
C LYS A 293 17.01 14.18 -36.03
N LEU A 294 16.99 13.17 -35.15
CA LEU A 294 18.14 12.71 -34.37
C LEU A 294 18.93 11.56 -35.03
N ARG A 295 18.46 11.02 -36.17
CA ARG A 295 19.08 9.89 -36.89
C ARG A 295 19.48 8.72 -35.97
N LEU A 296 18.59 8.32 -35.09
CA LEU A 296 18.82 7.27 -34.08
C LEU A 296 18.78 5.88 -34.70
N ARG A 297 19.54 4.96 -34.11
CA ARG A 297 19.48 3.54 -34.44
C ARG A 297 18.40 2.87 -33.59
N SER A 298 17.88 1.72 -34.05
CA SER A 298 16.87 0.96 -33.31
C SER A 298 17.37 0.44 -31.94
N ASP A 299 18.67 0.23 -31.80
CA ASP A 299 19.34 -0.23 -30.58
C ASP A 299 19.83 0.94 -29.68
N SER A 300 19.73 2.21 -30.14
CA SER A 300 20.07 3.38 -29.32
C SER A 300 19.25 3.42 -28.04
N VAL A 301 19.92 3.57 -26.90
CA VAL A 301 19.29 3.59 -25.58
C VAL A 301 18.78 5.00 -25.26
N ILE A 302 17.47 5.11 -25.05
CA ILE A 302 16.80 6.38 -24.74
C ILE A 302 16.64 6.51 -23.22
N ARG A 303 17.13 7.65 -22.67
CA ARG A 303 16.90 8.01 -21.28
C ARG A 303 16.31 9.40 -21.18
N ILE A 304 15.30 9.56 -20.33
CA ILE A 304 14.74 10.87 -19.99
C ILE A 304 14.88 11.07 -18.47
N LYS A 305 15.50 12.20 -18.12
CA LYS A 305 15.76 12.56 -16.72
C LYS A 305 15.21 13.95 -16.41
N VAL A 306 14.80 14.15 -15.17
CA VAL A 306 14.46 15.48 -14.68
C VAL A 306 15.73 16.34 -14.64
N THR A 307 15.67 17.49 -15.31
CA THR A 307 16.81 18.42 -15.44
C THR A 307 17.34 18.82 -14.06
N GLY A 308 18.66 18.67 -13.88
CA GLY A 308 19.36 19.05 -12.66
C GLY A 308 19.10 18.14 -11.44
N GLN A 309 18.22 17.14 -11.55
CA GLN A 309 17.87 16.24 -10.44
C GLN A 309 18.38 14.80 -10.61
N GLY A 310 18.71 14.41 -11.84
CA GLY A 310 19.17 13.06 -12.15
C GLY A 310 18.12 11.94 -12.02
N VAL A 311 16.88 12.28 -11.71
CA VAL A 311 15.76 11.34 -11.60
C VAL A 311 15.34 10.89 -12.98
N GLU A 312 15.35 9.58 -13.25
CA GLU A 312 14.87 9.01 -14.52
C GLU A 312 13.35 8.75 -14.47
N LEU A 313 12.69 8.94 -15.64
CA LEU A 313 11.29 8.58 -15.80
C LEU A 313 11.12 7.05 -15.84
N ASP A 314 9.96 6.56 -15.48
CA ASP A 314 9.60 5.16 -15.66
C ASP A 314 9.66 4.81 -17.16
N ASN A 315 10.02 3.57 -17.47
CA ASN A 315 10.33 3.09 -18.83
C ASN A 315 11.56 3.71 -19.50
N SER A 316 12.32 4.56 -18.84
CA SER A 316 13.60 5.10 -19.32
C SER A 316 14.69 4.00 -19.38
N GLY A 317 15.76 4.26 -20.14
CA GLY A 317 16.91 3.36 -20.22
C GLY A 317 16.71 2.12 -21.10
N ARG A 318 15.80 2.17 -22.06
CA ARG A 318 15.49 1.08 -22.99
C ARG A 318 15.96 1.41 -24.42
N PRO A 319 16.22 0.38 -25.26
CA PRO A 319 16.46 0.57 -26.69
C PRO A 319 15.26 1.23 -27.37
N LEU A 320 15.53 2.09 -28.37
CA LEU A 320 14.50 2.81 -29.12
C LEU A 320 13.43 1.88 -29.71
N ALA A 321 13.82 0.71 -30.19
CA ALA A 321 12.91 -0.29 -30.75
C ALA A 321 11.82 -0.75 -29.74
N THR A 322 12.06 -0.63 -28.46
CA THR A 322 11.10 -1.08 -27.42
C THR A 322 9.93 -0.10 -27.21
N TYR A 323 10.01 1.10 -27.75
CA TYR A 323 8.97 2.12 -27.64
C TYR A 323 8.02 2.14 -28.84
N GLY A 324 8.40 1.49 -29.95
CA GLY A 324 7.53 1.30 -31.11
C GLY A 324 6.61 0.11 -30.86
N GLY A 325 5.30 0.36 -30.75
CA GLY A 325 4.25 -0.65 -30.77
C GLY A 325 3.80 -0.89 -32.21
#